data_f20f4f2f40d9c5d142666621758de32c
#
_entry.id   f20f4f2f40d9c5d142666621758de32c
#
_cell.length_a   1.000
_cell.length_b   1.000
_cell.length_c   1.000
_cell.angle_alpha   90.00
_cell.angle_beta   90.00
_cell.angle_gamma   90.00
#
_symmetry.space_group_name_H-M   'P 1'
#
loop_
_entity.id
_entity.type
_entity.pdbx_description
1 polymer ?
#
loop_
_entity_poly.entity_id
_entity_poly.type
_entity_poly.pdbx_seq_one_letter_code
_entity_poly.pdbx_strand_id
1 'polypeptide(L)'
;MMATPDGQKQLSDLLRQEIDTAIALLAGLRQEHAALEKSNAAAIEHIAADKQQWLGSLETLSIQHAQILRNAGYPPDQAGLERYITEQDPYGIHGLDALWRKLKTVSMEARRQNQINGGIIAIGRMSIQRTLAILRGQSSEQANYYSASGTCQTDASSQSLGQA
;
A
#
# COMPACT_ATOMS: atom_id res chain seq x y z
N MET A 1 33.09 -5.32 -9.36
CA MET A 1 33.57 -5.43 -7.97
C MET A 1 32.84 -6.61 -7.35
N MET A 2 33.54 -7.64 -6.88
CA MET A 2 32.88 -8.80 -6.29
C MET A 2 32.27 -8.38 -4.93
N ALA A 3 30.97 -8.67 -4.74
CA ALA A 3 30.37 -8.54 -3.42
C ALA A 3 31.12 -9.43 -2.44
N THR A 4 31.37 -8.93 -1.26
CA THR A 4 31.96 -9.74 -0.20
C THR A 4 30.96 -10.80 0.23
N PRO A 5 31.39 -12.04 0.61
CA PRO A 5 30.51 -13.08 1.14
C PRO A 5 29.63 -12.57 2.30
N ASP A 6 30.10 -11.55 3.00
CA ASP A 6 29.38 -10.87 4.06
C ASP A 6 28.18 -10.05 3.54
N GLY A 7 28.31 -9.37 2.39
CA GLY A 7 27.23 -8.61 1.78
C GLY A 7 26.05 -9.47 1.31
N GLN A 8 26.29 -10.64 0.77
CA GLN A 8 25.25 -11.60 0.35
C GLN A 8 24.48 -12.13 1.56
N LYS A 9 25.19 -12.47 2.64
CA LYS A 9 24.56 -12.91 3.88
C LYS A 9 23.72 -11.80 4.51
N GLN A 10 24.29 -10.59 4.59
CA GLN A 10 23.54 -9.41 5.10
C GLN A 10 22.27 -9.14 4.30
N LEU A 11 22.33 -9.20 2.97
CA LEU A 11 21.16 -9.03 2.13
C LEU A 11 20.13 -10.15 2.34
N SER A 12 20.57 -11.41 2.49
CA SER A 12 19.68 -12.53 2.80
C SER A 12 18.95 -12.30 4.12
N ASP A 13 19.65 -11.85 5.16
CA ASP A 13 19.05 -11.56 6.47
C ASP A 13 18.06 -10.40 6.41
N LEU A 14 18.37 -9.33 5.66
CA LEU A 14 17.46 -8.22 5.45
C LEU A 14 16.20 -8.63 4.69
N LEU A 15 16.33 -9.39 3.60
CA LEU A 15 15.18 -9.88 2.84
C LEU A 15 14.27 -10.78 3.69
N ARG A 16 14.82 -11.59 4.61
CA ARG A 16 14.03 -12.37 5.57
C ARG A 16 13.23 -11.47 6.51
N GLN A 17 13.85 -10.44 7.06
CA GLN A 17 13.18 -9.48 7.93
C GLN A 17 12.08 -8.70 7.19
N GLU A 18 12.34 -8.28 5.94
CA GLU A 18 11.33 -7.65 5.09
C GLU A 18 10.14 -8.59 4.84
N ILE A 19 10.40 -9.86 4.55
CA ILE A 19 9.35 -10.88 4.34
C ILE A 19 8.51 -11.04 5.61
N ASP A 20 9.14 -11.19 6.77
CA ASP A 20 8.44 -11.40 8.04
C ASP A 20 7.57 -10.18 8.38
N THR A 21 8.09 -8.98 8.17
CA THR A 21 7.35 -7.72 8.38
C THR A 21 6.19 -7.58 7.36
N ALA A 22 6.42 -7.94 6.10
CA ALA A 22 5.39 -7.90 5.06
C ALA A 22 4.27 -8.93 5.33
N ILE A 23 4.59 -10.11 5.86
CA ILE A 23 3.61 -11.11 6.30
C ILE A 23 2.76 -10.56 7.47
N ALA A 24 3.39 -9.90 8.45
CA ALA A 24 2.69 -9.28 9.56
C ALA A 24 1.74 -8.17 9.06
N LEU A 25 2.21 -7.32 8.15
CA LEU A 25 1.39 -6.30 7.50
C LEU A 25 0.19 -6.91 6.75
N LEU A 26 0.40 -7.97 5.97
CA LEU A 26 -0.68 -8.65 5.25
C LEU A 26 -1.72 -9.26 6.21
N ALA A 27 -1.27 -9.87 7.31
CA ALA A 27 -2.16 -10.37 8.36
C ALA A 27 -2.98 -9.25 8.99
N GLY A 28 -2.35 -8.12 9.31
CA GLY A 28 -3.03 -6.93 9.82
C GLY A 28 -4.06 -6.36 8.85
N LEU A 29 -3.73 -6.30 7.56
CA LEU A 29 -4.67 -5.83 6.51
C LEU A 29 -5.90 -6.76 6.38
N ARG A 30 -5.73 -8.06 6.56
CA ARG A 30 -6.86 -9.02 6.60
C ARG A 30 -7.74 -8.83 7.84
N GLN A 31 -7.13 -8.53 8.99
CA GLN A 31 -7.85 -8.18 10.20
C GLN A 31 -8.59 -6.84 10.05
N GLU A 32 -7.95 -5.84 9.43
CA GLU A 32 -8.58 -4.56 9.08
C GLU A 32 -9.84 -4.78 8.22
N HIS A 33 -9.74 -5.66 7.21
CA HIS A 33 -10.88 -6.02 6.37
C HIS A 33 -12.05 -6.57 7.20
N ALA A 34 -11.80 -7.55 8.05
CA ALA A 34 -12.82 -8.12 8.93
C ALA A 34 -13.40 -7.11 9.93
N ALA A 35 -12.60 -6.16 10.40
CA ALA A 35 -13.05 -5.08 11.27
C ALA A 35 -13.93 -4.07 10.52
N LEU A 36 -13.60 -3.76 9.26
CA LEU A 36 -14.39 -2.90 8.38
C LEU A 36 -15.76 -3.51 8.08
N GLU A 37 -15.83 -4.82 7.78
CA GLU A 37 -17.11 -5.52 7.57
C GLU A 37 -18.02 -5.47 8.79
N LYS A 38 -17.45 -5.49 9.99
CA LYS A 38 -18.18 -5.42 11.27
C LYS A 38 -18.37 -4.01 11.79
N SER A 39 -17.89 -2.98 11.09
CA SER A 39 -17.86 -1.59 11.53
C SER A 39 -17.26 -1.40 12.93
N ASN A 40 -16.23 -2.19 13.27
CA ASN A 40 -15.56 -2.14 14.57
C ASN A 40 -14.47 -1.06 14.57
N ALA A 41 -14.84 0.16 14.95
CA ALA A 41 -13.96 1.32 14.95
C ALA A 41 -12.71 1.14 15.84
N ALA A 42 -12.86 0.56 17.03
CA ALA A 42 -11.74 0.35 17.95
C ALA A 42 -10.69 -0.61 17.37
N ALA A 43 -11.13 -1.70 16.72
CA ALA A 43 -10.23 -2.63 16.06
C ALA A 43 -9.52 -1.97 14.86
N ILE A 44 -10.22 -1.16 14.06
CA ILE A 44 -9.66 -0.42 12.92
C ILE A 44 -8.56 0.53 13.40
N GLU A 45 -8.80 1.27 14.48
CA GLU A 45 -7.83 2.22 15.04
C GLU A 45 -6.57 1.51 15.55
N HIS A 46 -6.71 0.40 16.25
CA HIS A 46 -5.59 -0.40 16.73
C HIS A 46 -4.74 -0.92 15.57
N ILE A 47 -5.39 -1.51 14.56
CA ILE A 47 -4.67 -2.04 13.38
C ILE A 47 -4.00 -0.92 12.59
N ALA A 48 -4.59 0.27 12.54
CA ALA A 48 -3.97 1.42 11.88
C ALA A 48 -2.63 1.82 12.54
N ALA A 49 -2.55 1.77 13.86
CA ALA A 49 -1.31 2.01 14.59
C ALA A 49 -0.25 0.95 14.30
N ASP A 50 -0.61 -0.33 14.33
CA ASP A 50 0.28 -1.44 14.00
C ASP A 50 0.78 -1.34 12.54
N LYS A 51 -0.11 -0.99 11.63
CA LYS A 51 0.22 -0.78 10.21
C LYS A 51 1.30 0.30 10.02
N GLN A 52 1.23 1.39 10.76
CA GLN A 52 2.25 2.44 10.72
C GLN A 52 3.62 1.92 11.18
N GLN A 53 3.66 1.08 12.20
CA GLN A 53 4.91 0.47 12.68
C GLN A 53 5.52 -0.48 11.63
N TRP A 54 4.72 -1.35 11.01
CA TRP A 54 5.20 -2.26 9.97
C TRP A 54 5.71 -1.51 8.74
N LEU A 55 5.01 -0.45 8.31
CA LEU A 55 5.43 0.37 7.18
C LEU A 55 6.76 1.08 7.47
N GLY A 56 6.94 1.65 8.67
CA GLY A 56 8.19 2.26 9.09
C GLY A 56 9.36 1.27 9.16
N SER A 57 9.09 0.03 9.61
CA SER A 57 10.09 -1.04 9.61
C SER A 57 10.49 -1.45 8.19
N LEU A 58 9.52 -1.62 7.28
CA LEU A 58 9.78 -1.94 5.87
C LEU A 58 10.59 -0.85 5.17
N GLU A 59 10.29 0.42 5.44
CA GLU A 59 11.05 1.55 4.90
C GLU A 59 12.51 1.51 5.37
N THR A 60 12.74 1.28 6.67
CA THR A 60 14.09 1.18 7.24
C THR A 60 14.87 0.02 6.61
N LEU A 61 14.28 -1.16 6.49
CA LEU A 61 14.90 -2.34 5.87
C LEU A 61 15.19 -2.10 4.39
N SER A 62 14.29 -1.47 3.66
CA SER A 62 14.47 -1.10 2.26
C SER A 62 15.65 -0.14 2.05
N ILE A 63 15.84 0.83 2.94
CA ILE A 63 16.98 1.73 2.91
C ILE A 63 18.29 0.96 3.14
N GLN A 64 18.30 0.01 4.06
CA GLN A 64 19.48 -0.80 4.37
C GLN A 64 19.86 -1.70 3.19
N HIS A 65 18.92 -2.39 2.57
CA HIS A 65 19.23 -3.22 1.41
C HIS A 65 19.67 -2.36 0.20
N ALA A 66 19.05 -1.20 -0.02
CA ALA A 66 19.48 -0.26 -1.05
C ALA A 66 20.93 0.21 -0.83
N GLN A 67 21.37 0.36 0.42
CA GLN A 67 22.75 0.70 0.74
C GLN A 67 23.73 -0.44 0.39
N ILE A 68 23.34 -1.69 0.63
CA ILE A 68 24.16 -2.85 0.21
C ILE A 68 24.35 -2.85 -1.31
N LEU A 69 23.27 -2.62 -2.08
CA LEU A 69 23.35 -2.54 -3.54
C LEU A 69 24.29 -1.42 -4.01
N ARG A 70 24.14 -0.20 -3.44
CA ARG A 70 25.04 0.92 -3.78
C ARG A 70 26.50 0.60 -3.49
N ASN A 71 26.79 0.02 -2.33
CA ASN A 71 28.15 -0.35 -1.94
C ASN A 71 28.76 -1.40 -2.88
N ALA A 72 27.93 -2.25 -3.46
CA ALA A 72 28.33 -3.25 -4.42
C ALA A 72 28.36 -2.73 -5.89
N GLY A 73 27.99 -1.46 -6.11
CA GLY A 73 27.99 -0.83 -7.44
C GLY A 73 26.75 -1.12 -8.29
N TYR A 74 25.63 -1.51 -7.65
CA TYR A 74 24.35 -1.75 -8.32
C TYR A 74 23.37 -0.61 -8.05
N PRO A 75 22.43 -0.34 -8.99
CA PRO A 75 21.33 0.58 -8.75
C PRO A 75 20.49 0.14 -7.55
N PRO A 76 20.03 1.05 -6.68
CA PRO A 76 19.22 0.75 -5.51
C PRO A 76 17.73 0.62 -5.85
N ASP A 77 17.42 -0.12 -6.90
CA ASP A 77 16.08 -0.38 -7.41
C ASP A 77 15.84 -1.86 -7.67
N GLN A 78 14.65 -2.21 -8.11
CA GLN A 78 14.28 -3.59 -8.40
C GLN A 78 15.21 -4.24 -9.42
N ALA A 79 15.53 -3.54 -10.50
CA ALA A 79 16.37 -4.07 -11.57
C ALA A 79 17.81 -4.31 -11.08
N GLY A 80 18.34 -3.39 -10.25
CA GLY A 80 19.65 -3.55 -9.62
C GLY A 80 19.71 -4.71 -8.64
N LEU A 81 18.65 -4.94 -7.86
CA LEU A 81 18.56 -6.09 -6.97
C LEU A 81 18.51 -7.42 -7.75
N GLU A 82 17.67 -7.50 -8.77
CA GLU A 82 17.56 -8.70 -9.62
C GLU A 82 18.89 -9.01 -10.32
N ARG A 83 19.58 -7.98 -10.79
CA ARG A 83 20.91 -8.11 -11.37
C ARG A 83 21.95 -8.56 -10.34
N TYR A 84 21.92 -7.97 -9.14
CA TYR A 84 22.79 -8.37 -8.03
C TYR A 84 22.60 -9.86 -7.69
N ILE A 85 21.36 -10.31 -7.55
CA ILE A 85 21.03 -11.71 -7.26
C ILE A 85 21.60 -12.63 -8.35
N THR A 86 21.39 -12.31 -9.62
CA THR A 86 21.84 -13.12 -10.75
C THR A 86 23.36 -13.20 -10.82
N GLU A 87 24.06 -12.10 -10.58
CA GLU A 87 25.52 -12.04 -10.71
C GLU A 87 26.27 -12.53 -9.46
N GLN A 88 25.69 -12.32 -8.26
CA GLN A 88 26.37 -12.58 -7.00
C GLN A 88 25.92 -13.87 -6.29
N ASP A 89 24.72 -14.39 -6.59
CA ASP A 89 24.23 -15.67 -6.05
C ASP A 89 23.75 -16.63 -7.18
N PRO A 90 24.55 -16.84 -8.23
CA PRO A 90 24.14 -17.61 -9.41
C PRO A 90 23.79 -19.06 -9.11
N TYR A 91 24.33 -19.60 -8.03
CA TYR A 91 24.06 -20.98 -7.58
C TYR A 91 23.04 -21.08 -6.46
N GLY A 92 22.46 -19.95 -6.03
CA GLY A 92 21.44 -19.92 -4.97
C GLY A 92 21.95 -20.32 -3.59
N ILE A 93 23.25 -20.17 -3.30
CA ILE A 93 23.87 -20.56 -2.02
C ILE A 93 23.24 -19.78 -0.86
N HIS A 94 22.96 -18.49 -1.08
CA HIS A 94 22.32 -17.61 -0.09
C HIS A 94 20.80 -17.56 -0.23
N GLY A 95 20.24 -18.22 -1.24
CA GLY A 95 18.81 -18.29 -1.50
C GLY A 95 18.15 -16.95 -1.86
N LEU A 96 18.92 -15.97 -2.35
CA LEU A 96 18.46 -14.62 -2.59
C LEU A 96 17.30 -14.55 -3.59
N ASP A 97 17.32 -15.36 -4.65
CA ASP A 97 16.25 -15.40 -5.65
C ASP A 97 14.93 -15.90 -5.05
N ALA A 98 14.97 -16.96 -4.24
CA ALA A 98 13.79 -17.49 -3.57
C ALA A 98 13.19 -16.48 -2.56
N LEU A 99 14.04 -15.80 -1.79
CA LEU A 99 13.64 -14.78 -0.86
C LEU A 99 13.01 -13.57 -1.58
N TRP A 100 13.65 -13.12 -2.66
CA TRP A 100 13.12 -12.01 -3.46
C TRP A 100 11.77 -12.32 -4.09
N ARG A 101 11.59 -13.50 -4.67
CA ARG A 101 10.30 -13.95 -5.20
C ARG A 101 9.23 -13.98 -4.12
N LYS A 102 9.56 -14.51 -2.93
CA LYS A 102 8.63 -14.54 -1.80
C LYS A 102 8.23 -13.13 -1.35
N LEU A 103 9.20 -12.22 -1.22
CA LEU A 103 8.94 -10.83 -0.86
C LEU A 103 8.01 -10.15 -1.89
N LYS A 104 8.28 -10.32 -3.19
CA LYS A 104 7.40 -9.80 -4.26
C LYS A 104 5.98 -10.31 -4.13
N THR A 105 5.80 -11.61 -3.93
CA THR A 105 4.47 -12.22 -3.80
C THR A 105 3.70 -11.65 -2.61
N VAL A 106 4.31 -11.64 -1.42
CA VAL A 106 3.66 -11.11 -0.20
C VAL A 106 3.34 -9.63 -0.34
N SER A 107 4.25 -8.84 -0.91
CA SER A 107 4.05 -7.40 -1.14
C SER A 107 2.91 -7.11 -2.11
N MET A 108 2.76 -7.91 -3.16
CA MET A 108 1.64 -7.80 -4.10
C MET A 108 0.30 -8.12 -3.43
N GLU A 109 0.25 -9.17 -2.61
CA GLU A 109 -0.95 -9.51 -1.85
C GLU A 109 -1.32 -8.42 -0.84
N ALA A 110 -0.35 -7.89 -0.11
CA ALA A 110 -0.56 -6.79 0.83
C ALA A 110 -1.09 -5.54 0.12
N ARG A 111 -0.52 -5.18 -1.02
CA ARG A 111 -1.00 -4.05 -1.84
C ARG A 111 -2.45 -4.26 -2.30
N ARG A 112 -2.77 -5.45 -2.79
CA ARG A 112 -4.13 -5.80 -3.21
C ARG A 112 -5.11 -5.69 -2.05
N GLN A 113 -4.78 -6.27 -0.89
CA GLN A 113 -5.64 -6.20 0.29
C GLN A 113 -5.85 -4.77 0.77
N ASN A 114 -4.79 -3.95 0.78
CA ASN A 114 -4.89 -2.54 1.15
C ASN A 114 -5.79 -1.74 0.19
N GLN A 115 -5.75 -2.03 -1.12
CA GLN A 115 -6.65 -1.42 -2.10
C GLN A 115 -8.11 -1.79 -1.85
N ILE A 116 -8.40 -3.05 -1.53
CA ILE A 116 -9.75 -3.51 -1.19
C ILE A 116 -10.27 -2.77 0.06
N ASN A 117 -9.46 -2.71 1.11
CA ASN A 117 -9.83 -2.02 2.36
C ASN A 117 -10.07 -0.51 2.11
N GLY A 118 -9.23 0.12 1.32
CA GLY A 118 -9.39 1.53 0.91
C GLY A 118 -10.69 1.78 0.15
N GLY A 119 -11.10 0.86 -0.72
CA GLY A 119 -12.37 0.90 -1.43
C GLY A 119 -13.59 0.86 -0.49
N ILE A 120 -13.56 -0.02 0.50
CA ILE A 120 -14.63 -0.13 1.52
C ILE A 120 -14.75 1.18 2.31
N ILE A 121 -13.64 1.75 2.74
CA ILE A 121 -13.60 3.03 3.47
C ILE A 121 -14.17 4.16 2.61
N ALA A 122 -13.81 4.23 1.33
CA ALA A 122 -14.31 5.25 0.41
C ALA A 122 -15.84 5.17 0.24
N ILE A 123 -16.38 3.96 0.05
CA ILE A 123 -17.83 3.74 -0.07
C ILE A 123 -18.56 4.14 1.22
N GLY A 124 -18.03 3.77 2.39
CA GLY A 124 -18.58 4.15 3.68
C GLY A 124 -18.63 5.66 3.87
N ARG A 125 -17.58 6.38 3.51
CA ARG A 125 -17.55 7.86 3.57
C ARG A 125 -18.60 8.49 2.67
N MET A 126 -18.77 8.00 1.45
CA MET A 126 -19.79 8.50 0.53
C MET A 126 -21.21 8.28 1.07
N SER A 127 -21.49 7.12 1.68
CA SER A 127 -22.78 6.83 2.30
C SER A 127 -23.09 7.80 3.44
N ILE A 128 -22.13 8.04 4.33
CA ILE A 128 -22.28 9.01 5.43
C ILE A 128 -22.55 10.42 4.90
N GLN A 129 -21.81 10.86 3.89
CA GLN A 129 -22.01 12.18 3.29
C GLN A 129 -23.40 12.34 2.69
N ARG A 130 -23.92 11.31 2.00
CA ARG A 130 -25.30 11.31 1.47
C ARG A 130 -26.34 11.43 2.61
N THR A 131 -26.17 10.64 3.65
CA THR A 131 -27.06 10.67 4.82
C THR A 131 -27.06 12.05 5.46
N LEU A 132 -25.91 12.66 5.67
CA LEU A 132 -25.78 14.01 6.22
C LEU A 132 -26.41 15.07 5.30
N ALA A 133 -26.29 14.95 3.99
CA ALA A 133 -26.93 15.85 3.03
C ALA A 133 -28.47 15.80 3.14
N ILE A 134 -29.02 14.58 3.22
CA ILE A 134 -30.48 14.38 3.44
C ILE A 134 -30.93 14.99 4.75
N LEU A 135 -30.21 14.75 5.86
CA LEU A 135 -30.55 15.28 7.18
C LEU A 135 -30.49 16.83 7.24
N ARG A 136 -29.65 17.45 6.41
CA ARG A 136 -29.53 18.91 6.28
C ARG A 136 -30.59 19.52 5.33
N GLY A 137 -31.48 18.70 4.77
CA GLY A 137 -32.53 19.18 3.85
C GLY A 137 -31.97 19.54 2.46
N GLN A 138 -30.76 19.15 2.12
CA GLN A 138 -30.23 19.29 0.78
C GLN A 138 -30.87 18.20 -0.08
N SER A 139 -31.75 18.60 -1.02
CA SER A 139 -32.37 17.66 -1.94
C SER A 139 -31.31 16.91 -2.76
N SER A 140 -31.57 15.65 -3.02
CA SER A 140 -30.66 14.74 -3.76
C SER A 140 -30.42 15.11 -5.23
N GLU A 141 -30.98 16.23 -5.71
CA GLU A 141 -30.83 16.72 -7.09
C GLU A 141 -29.47 17.37 -7.39
N GLN A 142 -28.63 17.63 -6.35
CA GLN A 142 -27.25 18.07 -6.54
C GLN A 142 -26.22 16.95 -6.33
N ALA A 143 -26.61 15.70 -6.59
CA ALA A 143 -25.63 14.64 -6.69
C ALA A 143 -24.80 14.85 -7.95
N ASN A 144 -23.57 15.35 -7.80
CA ASN A 144 -22.60 15.43 -8.86
C ASN A 144 -22.48 14.06 -9.54
N TYR A 145 -22.98 13.93 -10.72
CA TYR A 145 -22.74 12.79 -11.59
C TYR A 145 -21.27 12.82 -12.00
N TYR A 146 -20.49 11.94 -11.44
CA TYR A 146 -19.18 11.66 -11.98
C TYR A 146 -19.37 10.97 -13.33
N SER A 147 -19.06 11.70 -14.41
CA SER A 147 -18.91 11.09 -15.73
C SER A 147 -17.76 10.09 -15.71
N ALA A 148 -17.86 9.03 -16.50
CA ALA A 148 -16.82 8.01 -16.67
C ALA A 148 -15.46 8.58 -17.17
N SER A 149 -15.40 9.85 -17.52
CA SER A 149 -14.20 10.59 -17.93
C SER A 149 -13.55 11.44 -16.83
N GLY A 150 -14.04 11.38 -15.57
CA GLY A 150 -13.40 12.03 -14.42
C GLY A 150 -13.49 13.56 -14.35
N THR A 151 -14.31 14.21 -15.14
CA THR A 151 -14.53 15.66 -15.10
C THR A 151 -15.81 16.01 -14.36
N CYS A 152 -15.73 16.90 -13.35
CA CYS A 152 -16.87 17.51 -12.71
C CYS A 152 -17.47 18.59 -13.63
N GLN A 153 -18.70 18.40 -14.11
CA GLN A 153 -19.50 19.49 -14.69
C GLN A 153 -20.45 20.01 -13.60
N THR A 154 -20.23 21.23 -13.17
CA THR A 154 -21.19 22.01 -12.40
C THR A 154 -22.06 22.79 -13.36
N ASP A 155 -23.30 22.35 -13.57
CA ASP A 155 -24.31 23.17 -14.24
C ASP A 155 -24.81 24.23 -13.26
N ALA A 156 -24.27 25.42 -13.39
CA ALA A 156 -24.80 26.61 -12.77
C ALA A 156 -25.96 27.16 -13.65
N SER A 157 -27.15 26.61 -13.48
CA SER A 157 -28.35 27.28 -14.02
C SER A 157 -28.81 28.32 -13.02
N SER A 158 -28.30 29.54 -13.17
CA SER A 158 -28.87 30.74 -12.56
C SER A 158 -30.17 31.07 -13.27
N GLN A 159 -31.32 30.68 -12.73
CA GLN A 159 -32.59 31.30 -13.12
C GLN A 159 -32.73 32.65 -12.40
N SER A 160 -32.50 33.69 -13.19
CA SER A 160 -32.92 35.05 -12.87
C SER A 160 -34.47 35.11 -12.85
N LEU A 161 -35.07 35.25 -11.69
CA LEU A 161 -36.47 35.64 -11.59
C LEU A 161 -36.55 37.16 -11.82
N GLY A 162 -37.09 37.54 -12.99
CA GLY A 162 -37.32 38.91 -13.36
C GLY A 162 -38.36 39.60 -12.50
N GLN A 163 -38.14 40.87 -12.30
CA GLN A 163 -39.05 41.85 -11.76
C GLN A 163 -40.28 42.05 -12.65
N ALA A 164 -41.42 42.14 -12.04
CA ALA A 164 -42.55 42.99 -12.46
C ALA A 164 -43.19 43.61 -11.23
#